data_06ad32ae06de129fd5da7a9d3385ddaf
#
_entry.id   06ad32ae06de129fd5da7a9d3385ddaf
#
_cell.length_a   1.000
_cell.length_b   1.000
_cell.length_c   1.000
_cell.angle_alpha   90.00
_cell.angle_beta   90.00
_cell.angle_gamma   90.00
#
_symmetry.space_group_name_H-M   'P 1'
#
loop_
_entity.id
_entity.type
_entity.pdbx_description
1 polymer ?
#
loop_
_entity_poly.entity_id
_entity_poly.type
_entity_poly.pdbx_seq_one_letter_code
_entity_poly.pdbx_strand_id
1 'polypeptide(L)'
;MKLGCWLLFLLISLPLQALPQVSAGKLQRLEKFPSTRIPARTVDIWLPDGFSAAQKYAVLYMHDGQMLFDGTTSWNKQEWRVDEVAQQLQNAGKVRPFIVVAVHNHPANRHAEYFPQAPFLSLPPEKQQALYQLERQPGQKLFQQQVYSDRYLQFLVTELKPYIDSNFSVYPDPANTFVMGSSMGGLISMYALSQYPQVFGGAACLSTHWPGTFSAEDNPIPATFLSYMRQHLPAAAQHKIYFDYGDQTLDAMYPPLQQKVDQLMRQLKYPETLWQTRFFPGTDHSEAAWSQRLHIPLEFLLAPEAVTP
;
A
#
# COMPACT_ATOMS: atom_id res chain seq x y z
N MET A 1 15.39 -11.13 -64.14
CA MET A 1 14.21 -10.96 -63.26
C MET A 1 14.69 -10.98 -61.82
N LYS A 2 14.72 -9.81 -61.13
CA LYS A 2 15.10 -9.72 -59.72
C LYS A 2 13.79 -9.53 -58.92
N LEU A 3 13.37 -10.56 -58.16
CA LEU A 3 12.27 -10.44 -57.21
C LEU A 3 12.75 -9.62 -56.00
N GLY A 4 12.19 -8.44 -55.83
CA GLY A 4 12.33 -7.67 -54.60
C GLY A 4 11.41 -8.20 -53.53
N CYS A 5 12.00 -8.69 -52.45
CA CYS A 5 11.27 -9.11 -51.24
C CYS A 5 10.93 -7.88 -50.41
N TRP A 6 9.66 -7.47 -50.38
CA TRP A 6 9.16 -6.42 -49.48
C TRP A 6 8.87 -7.03 -48.12
N LEU A 7 9.71 -6.75 -47.16
CA LEU A 7 9.42 -7.04 -45.73
C LEU A 7 8.42 -6.00 -45.22
N LEU A 8 7.17 -6.46 -45.02
CA LEU A 8 6.18 -5.68 -44.30
C LEU A 8 6.51 -5.74 -42.79
N PHE A 9 7.01 -4.62 -42.26
CA PHE A 9 7.07 -4.45 -40.80
C PHE A 9 5.68 -4.20 -40.27
N LEU A 10 5.06 -5.21 -39.64
CA LEU A 10 3.88 -5.04 -38.81
C LEU A 10 4.30 -4.28 -37.56
N LEU A 11 4.01 -2.99 -37.49
CA LEU A 11 4.03 -2.22 -36.25
C LEU A 11 2.89 -2.73 -35.35
N ILE A 12 3.21 -3.63 -34.42
CA ILE A 12 2.31 -4.01 -33.34
C ILE A 12 2.25 -2.80 -32.39
N SER A 13 1.24 -1.96 -32.56
CA SER A 13 0.88 -0.95 -31.57
C SER A 13 0.33 -1.68 -30.35
N LEU A 14 1.15 -1.78 -29.29
CA LEU A 14 0.64 -2.18 -27.98
C LEU A 14 -0.42 -1.14 -27.59
N PRO A 15 -1.58 -1.57 -27.08
CA PRO A 15 -2.58 -0.62 -26.62
C PRO A 15 -1.97 0.20 -25.48
N LEU A 16 -1.88 1.51 -25.66
CA LEU A 16 -1.57 2.44 -24.60
C LEU A 16 -2.69 2.29 -23.56
N GLN A 17 -2.36 1.85 -22.36
CA GLN A 17 -3.35 1.69 -21.30
C GLN A 17 -3.87 3.10 -20.94
N ALA A 18 -5.15 3.35 -21.18
CA ALA A 18 -5.75 4.65 -20.92
C ALA A 18 -5.49 5.07 -19.46
N LEU A 19 -5.25 6.36 -19.26
CA LEU A 19 -5.19 6.93 -17.91
C LEU A 19 -6.53 6.70 -17.20
N PRO A 20 -6.52 6.34 -15.90
CA PRO A 20 -7.74 6.34 -15.10
C PRO A 20 -8.41 7.71 -15.16
N GLN A 21 -9.73 7.73 -15.23
CA GLN A 21 -10.50 8.96 -15.14
C GLN A 21 -10.68 9.31 -13.66
N VAL A 22 -10.29 10.51 -13.27
CA VAL A 22 -10.51 11.04 -11.92
C VAL A 22 -11.64 12.05 -11.92
N SER A 23 -12.44 12.03 -10.86
CA SER A 23 -13.55 12.96 -10.65
C SER A 23 -13.08 14.29 -10.07
N ALA A 24 -11.92 14.30 -9.41
CA ALA A 24 -11.33 15.49 -8.79
C ALA A 24 -9.79 15.44 -8.89
N GLY A 25 -9.17 16.61 -9.00
CA GLY A 25 -7.72 16.70 -9.17
C GLY A 25 -7.24 16.28 -10.55
N LYS A 26 -5.97 15.89 -10.65
CA LYS A 26 -5.31 15.47 -11.89
C LYS A 26 -4.38 14.29 -11.64
N LEU A 27 -4.28 13.36 -12.61
CA LEU A 27 -3.29 12.30 -12.61
C LEU A 27 -2.13 12.62 -13.55
N GLN A 28 -0.91 12.38 -13.06
CA GLN A 28 0.29 12.27 -13.86
C GLN A 28 0.77 10.82 -13.81
N ARG A 29 0.92 10.16 -14.96
CA ARG A 29 1.37 8.78 -15.03
C ARG A 29 2.83 8.70 -15.41
N LEU A 30 3.60 7.96 -14.61
CA LEU A 30 4.93 7.49 -14.95
C LEU A 30 4.81 6.05 -15.43
N GLU A 31 4.73 5.89 -16.76
CA GLU A 31 4.70 4.55 -17.35
C GLU A 31 6.08 3.91 -17.22
N LYS A 32 6.09 2.62 -16.78
CA LYS A 32 7.32 1.85 -16.66
C LYS A 32 8.44 2.61 -15.92
N PHE A 33 8.07 3.23 -14.78
CA PHE A 33 9.08 3.85 -13.92
C PHE A 33 10.22 2.86 -13.66
N PRO A 34 11.46 3.23 -14.01
CA PRO A 34 12.59 2.29 -13.99
C PRO A 34 13.00 1.97 -12.56
N SER A 35 13.47 0.75 -12.34
CA SER A 35 14.05 0.34 -11.08
C SER A 35 15.20 -0.64 -11.30
N THR A 36 16.23 -0.54 -10.47
CA THR A 36 17.33 -1.50 -10.40
C THR A 36 17.02 -2.64 -9.42
N ARG A 37 15.94 -2.53 -8.64
CA ARG A 37 15.57 -3.44 -7.55
C ARG A 37 14.48 -4.43 -7.93
N ILE A 38 13.51 -3.97 -8.70
CA ILE A 38 12.31 -4.70 -9.07
C ILE A 38 11.94 -4.42 -10.53
N PRO A 39 11.06 -5.20 -11.16
CA PRO A 39 10.57 -4.88 -12.49
C PRO A 39 9.96 -3.48 -12.56
N ALA A 40 10.24 -2.75 -13.64
CA ALA A 40 9.65 -1.43 -13.89
C ALA A 40 8.12 -1.51 -13.81
N ARG A 41 7.50 -0.44 -13.29
CA ARG A 41 6.05 -0.41 -13.03
C ARG A 41 5.44 0.96 -13.27
N THR A 42 4.15 0.97 -13.43
CA THR A 42 3.37 2.20 -13.50
C THR A 42 3.26 2.82 -12.10
N VAL A 43 3.42 4.14 -12.04
CA VAL A 43 3.15 4.96 -10.86
C VAL A 43 2.25 6.10 -11.30
N ASP A 44 1.10 6.26 -10.67
CA ASP A 44 0.22 7.38 -10.88
C ASP A 44 0.38 8.38 -9.74
N ILE A 45 0.56 9.65 -10.05
CA ILE A 45 0.65 10.72 -9.07
C ILE A 45 -0.62 11.55 -9.18
N TRP A 46 -1.45 11.49 -8.13
CA TRP A 46 -2.62 12.35 -8.01
C TRP A 46 -2.26 13.67 -7.35
N LEU A 47 -2.66 14.76 -8.00
CA LEU A 47 -2.48 16.13 -7.55
C LEU A 47 -3.86 16.75 -7.31
N PRO A 48 -4.12 17.39 -6.15
CA PRO A 48 -5.41 17.99 -5.84
C PRO A 48 -5.75 19.15 -6.78
N ASP A 49 -7.03 19.50 -6.86
CA ASP A 49 -7.45 20.73 -7.51
C ASP A 49 -6.76 21.93 -6.84
N GLY A 50 -6.29 22.86 -7.65
CA GLY A 50 -5.52 24.00 -7.13
C GLY A 50 -4.07 23.67 -6.75
N PHE A 51 -3.55 22.49 -7.11
CA PHE A 51 -2.12 22.17 -6.90
C PHE A 51 -1.23 23.30 -7.44
N SER A 52 -0.29 23.74 -6.60
CA SER A 52 0.64 24.82 -6.92
C SER A 52 2.06 24.48 -6.49
N ALA A 53 3.03 24.72 -7.35
CA ALA A 53 4.45 24.56 -7.01
C ALA A 53 4.92 25.57 -5.93
N ALA A 54 4.15 26.62 -5.66
CA ALA A 54 4.45 27.60 -4.60
C ALA A 54 4.10 27.10 -3.19
N GLN A 55 3.34 26.01 -3.09
CA GLN A 55 2.94 25.36 -1.83
C GLN A 55 3.62 24.00 -1.71
N LYS A 56 3.96 23.59 -0.47
CA LYS A 56 4.44 22.24 -0.21
C LYS A 56 3.32 21.32 0.26
N TYR A 57 3.44 20.04 -0.10
CA TYR A 57 2.44 19.02 0.16
C TYR A 57 3.05 17.84 0.95
N ALA A 58 2.27 17.22 1.81
CA ALA A 58 2.60 15.91 2.33
C ALA A 58 2.46 14.87 1.22
N VAL A 59 3.05 13.69 1.40
CA VAL A 59 3.01 12.59 0.42
C VAL A 59 2.44 11.34 1.05
N LEU A 60 1.40 10.80 0.41
CA LEU A 60 0.83 9.50 0.75
C LEU A 60 1.16 8.49 -0.35
N TYR A 61 2.02 7.51 -0.05
CA TYR A 61 2.29 6.38 -0.92
C TYR A 61 1.20 5.32 -0.71
N MET A 62 0.48 4.97 -1.77
CA MET A 62 -0.56 3.95 -1.72
C MET A 62 -0.20 2.75 -2.59
N HIS A 63 -0.31 1.57 -2.01
CA HIS A 63 -0.13 0.30 -2.72
C HIS A 63 -1.33 -0.03 -3.61
N ASP A 64 -1.13 -0.94 -4.56
CA ASP A 64 -2.18 -1.38 -5.50
C ASP A 64 -2.78 -0.22 -6.31
N GLY A 65 -1.91 0.66 -6.81
CA GLY A 65 -2.24 1.93 -7.46
C GLY A 65 -3.30 1.84 -8.56
N GLN A 66 -3.39 0.71 -9.26
CA GLN A 66 -4.39 0.45 -10.30
C GLN A 66 -5.83 0.33 -9.80
N MET A 67 -6.05 0.28 -8.46
CA MET A 67 -7.36 0.10 -7.84
C MET A 67 -7.91 1.39 -7.20
N LEU A 68 -7.19 2.52 -7.30
CA LEU A 68 -7.44 3.66 -6.43
C LEU A 68 -8.43 4.68 -6.98
N PHE A 69 -8.50 4.86 -8.31
CA PHE A 69 -9.11 6.06 -8.90
C PHE A 69 -10.24 5.80 -9.90
N ASP A 70 -10.30 4.63 -10.54
CA ASP A 70 -11.25 4.39 -11.64
C ASP A 70 -11.61 2.90 -11.73
N GLY A 71 -12.80 2.57 -11.27
CA GLY A 71 -13.33 1.21 -11.30
C GLY A 71 -13.48 0.66 -12.72
N THR A 72 -13.61 1.50 -13.74
CA THR A 72 -13.74 1.02 -15.13
C THR A 72 -12.46 0.40 -15.66
N THR A 73 -11.30 0.82 -15.12
CA THR A 73 -9.97 0.31 -15.47
C THR A 73 -9.48 -0.81 -14.54
N SER A 74 -10.11 -0.98 -13.38
CA SER A 74 -9.76 -2.02 -12.41
C SER A 74 -10.24 -3.41 -12.85
N TRP A 75 -9.57 -4.48 -12.37
CA TRP A 75 -9.86 -5.86 -12.77
C TRP A 75 -11.24 -6.36 -12.26
N ASN A 76 -11.69 -5.86 -11.09
CA ASN A 76 -12.97 -6.25 -10.45
C ASN A 76 -14.06 -5.17 -10.57
N LYS A 77 -13.79 -4.10 -11.34
CA LYS A 77 -14.72 -2.97 -11.55
C LYS A 77 -15.08 -2.23 -10.26
N GLN A 78 -14.18 -2.25 -9.28
CA GLN A 78 -14.28 -1.47 -8.04
C GLN A 78 -13.08 -0.56 -7.90
N GLU A 79 -13.24 0.50 -7.11
CA GLU A 79 -12.19 1.47 -6.81
C GLU A 79 -12.28 1.96 -5.36
N TRP A 80 -11.19 2.56 -4.88
CA TRP A 80 -11.14 3.16 -3.57
C TRP A 80 -11.70 4.58 -3.50
N ARG A 81 -11.94 5.22 -4.64
CA ARG A 81 -12.41 6.61 -4.74
C ARG A 81 -11.47 7.59 -4.04
N VAL A 82 -10.18 7.42 -4.23
CA VAL A 82 -9.16 8.18 -3.49
C VAL A 82 -9.20 9.65 -3.86
N ASP A 83 -9.38 9.99 -5.12
CA ASP A 83 -9.41 11.37 -5.61
C ASP A 83 -10.60 12.16 -5.03
N GLU A 84 -11.81 11.57 -5.00
CA GLU A 84 -12.99 12.25 -4.45
C GLU A 84 -12.83 12.47 -2.94
N VAL A 85 -12.45 11.42 -2.20
CA VAL A 85 -12.36 11.49 -0.74
C VAL A 85 -11.22 12.43 -0.33
N ALA A 86 -10.04 12.34 -0.98
CA ALA A 86 -8.91 13.19 -0.71
C ALA A 86 -9.22 14.67 -1.00
N GLN A 87 -9.86 14.95 -2.14
CA GLN A 87 -10.24 16.32 -2.50
C GLN A 87 -11.27 16.89 -1.54
N GLN A 88 -12.30 16.10 -1.19
CA GLN A 88 -13.33 16.52 -0.24
C GLN A 88 -12.73 16.87 1.13
N LEU A 89 -11.81 16.06 1.64
CA LEU A 89 -11.17 16.30 2.93
C LEU A 89 -10.27 17.54 2.91
N GLN A 90 -9.52 17.77 1.83
CA GLN A 90 -8.69 18.96 1.67
C GLN A 90 -9.55 20.22 1.58
N ASN A 91 -10.62 20.20 0.78
CA ASN A 91 -11.56 21.32 0.66
C ASN A 91 -12.25 21.65 2.00
N ALA A 92 -12.50 20.64 2.84
CA ALA A 92 -13.09 20.81 4.16
C ALA A 92 -12.06 21.24 5.24
N GLY A 93 -10.77 21.32 4.91
CA GLY A 93 -9.70 21.62 5.88
C GLY A 93 -9.49 20.54 6.94
N LYS A 94 -9.98 19.32 6.71
CA LYS A 94 -9.87 18.20 7.65
C LYS A 94 -8.51 17.51 7.62
N VAL A 95 -7.78 17.70 6.54
CA VAL A 95 -6.42 17.19 6.34
C VAL A 95 -5.52 18.30 5.82
N ARG A 96 -4.21 18.17 6.08
CA ARG A 96 -3.21 19.05 5.46
C ARG A 96 -3.16 18.80 3.95
N PRO A 97 -2.68 19.75 3.14
CA PRO A 97 -2.48 19.54 1.71
C PRO A 97 -1.54 18.36 1.45
N PHE A 98 -1.96 17.43 0.60
CA PHE A 98 -1.16 16.26 0.25
C PHE A 98 -1.39 15.83 -1.19
N ILE A 99 -0.43 15.08 -1.72
CA ILE A 99 -0.51 14.34 -2.99
C ILE A 99 -0.52 12.83 -2.72
N VAL A 100 -1.03 12.05 -3.67
CA VAL A 100 -1.00 10.58 -3.59
C VAL A 100 -0.05 10.03 -4.65
N VAL A 101 0.84 9.15 -4.23
CA VAL A 101 1.72 8.38 -5.11
C VAL A 101 1.22 6.95 -5.15
N ALA A 102 0.47 6.62 -6.18
CA ALA A 102 -0.21 5.35 -6.38
C ALA A 102 0.71 4.36 -7.09
N VAL A 103 1.26 3.42 -6.34
CA VAL A 103 2.23 2.45 -6.85
C VAL A 103 1.50 1.19 -7.31
N HIS A 104 1.50 0.94 -8.64
CA HIS A 104 0.89 -0.28 -9.18
C HIS A 104 1.64 -1.52 -8.71
N ASN A 105 0.93 -2.57 -8.35
CA ASN A 105 1.55 -3.86 -8.07
C ASN A 105 1.95 -4.58 -9.37
N HIS A 106 2.81 -5.58 -9.25
CA HIS A 106 3.05 -6.54 -10.32
C HIS A 106 2.06 -7.71 -10.16
N PRO A 107 1.12 -7.93 -11.09
CA PRO A 107 0.01 -8.87 -10.89
C PRO A 107 0.43 -10.28 -10.46
N ALA A 108 1.48 -10.83 -11.10
CA ALA A 108 1.98 -12.17 -10.77
C ALA A 108 2.79 -12.21 -9.47
N ASN A 109 3.40 -11.11 -9.06
CA ASN A 109 4.38 -11.09 -7.97
C ASN A 109 3.88 -10.40 -6.71
N ARG A 110 2.67 -9.82 -6.73
CA ARG A 110 2.11 -9.03 -5.62
C ARG A 110 2.28 -9.70 -4.26
N HIS A 111 2.00 -11.00 -4.18
CA HIS A 111 2.11 -11.73 -2.92
C HIS A 111 3.56 -11.80 -2.41
N ALA A 112 4.52 -12.09 -3.27
CA ALA A 112 5.94 -12.14 -2.92
C ALA A 112 6.56 -10.76 -2.65
N GLU A 113 6.07 -9.73 -3.34
CA GLU A 113 6.50 -8.33 -3.13
C GLU A 113 5.97 -7.73 -1.83
N TYR A 114 4.76 -8.11 -1.40
CA TYR A 114 4.11 -7.49 -0.26
C TYR A 114 4.19 -8.33 1.02
N PHE A 115 4.69 -9.56 0.94
CA PHE A 115 4.89 -10.40 2.11
C PHE A 115 6.14 -9.94 2.90
N PRO A 116 6.03 -9.55 4.19
CA PRO A 116 7.17 -9.11 5.00
C PRO A 116 8.32 -10.12 5.02
N GLN A 117 9.47 -9.76 4.43
CA GLN A 117 10.56 -10.71 4.17
C GLN A 117 11.27 -11.14 5.46
N ALA A 118 11.58 -10.26 6.38
CA ALA A 118 12.25 -10.62 7.61
C ALA A 118 11.43 -11.60 8.48
N PRO A 119 10.12 -11.40 8.71
CA PRO A 119 9.27 -12.42 9.33
C PRO A 119 9.24 -13.75 8.58
N PHE A 120 9.18 -13.72 7.24
CA PHE A 120 9.21 -14.95 6.43
C PHE A 120 10.51 -15.72 6.64
N LEU A 121 11.66 -15.05 6.61
CA LEU A 121 12.97 -15.65 6.79
C LEU A 121 13.22 -16.13 8.23
N SER A 122 12.45 -15.67 9.21
CA SER A 122 12.51 -16.18 10.58
C SER A 122 11.86 -17.55 10.77
N LEU A 123 11.07 -18.00 9.80
CA LEU A 123 10.50 -19.35 9.81
C LEU A 123 11.59 -20.41 9.58
N PRO A 124 11.43 -21.61 10.14
CA PRO A 124 12.29 -22.75 9.78
C PRO A 124 12.29 -23.01 8.27
N PRO A 125 13.43 -23.44 7.68
CA PRO A 125 13.55 -23.63 6.23
C PRO A 125 12.47 -24.55 5.63
N GLU A 126 12.09 -25.62 6.33
CA GLU A 126 11.04 -26.54 5.90
C GLU A 126 9.66 -25.86 5.84
N LYS A 127 9.39 -24.91 6.74
CA LYS A 127 8.14 -24.10 6.71
C LYS A 127 8.16 -23.12 5.56
N GLN A 128 9.30 -22.46 5.29
CA GLN A 128 9.43 -21.58 4.13
C GLN A 128 9.19 -22.35 2.82
N GLN A 129 9.78 -23.54 2.69
CA GLN A 129 9.58 -24.40 1.52
C GLN A 129 8.12 -24.85 1.38
N ALA A 130 7.47 -25.22 2.48
CA ALA A 130 6.05 -25.59 2.46
C ALA A 130 5.17 -24.42 1.96
N LEU A 131 5.44 -23.19 2.41
CA LEU A 131 4.73 -21.99 1.94
C LEU A 131 4.91 -21.76 0.44
N TYR A 132 6.09 -22.00 -0.13
CA TYR A 132 6.31 -21.89 -1.57
C TYR A 132 5.59 -22.98 -2.39
N GLN A 133 5.12 -24.07 -1.75
CA GLN A 133 4.30 -25.08 -2.41
C GLN A 133 2.81 -24.76 -2.39
N LEU A 134 2.36 -23.79 -1.58
CA LEU A 134 0.95 -23.43 -1.52
C LEU A 134 0.45 -22.93 -2.87
N GLU A 135 -0.76 -23.32 -3.17
CA GLU A 135 -1.48 -22.88 -4.37
C GLU A 135 -2.64 -21.95 -3.99
N ARG A 136 -2.77 -20.88 -4.74
CA ARG A 136 -3.93 -19.98 -4.66
C ARG A 136 -5.15 -20.60 -5.35
N GLN A 137 -4.89 -21.31 -6.44
CA GLN A 137 -5.83 -22.08 -7.24
C GLN A 137 -5.07 -23.29 -7.82
N PRO A 138 -5.75 -24.35 -8.24
CA PRO A 138 -5.08 -25.52 -8.83
C PRO A 138 -4.11 -25.11 -9.95
N GLY A 139 -2.83 -25.47 -9.80
CA GLY A 139 -1.75 -25.15 -10.75
C GLY A 139 -1.22 -23.71 -10.66
N GLN A 140 -1.74 -22.86 -9.79
CA GLN A 140 -1.25 -21.49 -9.59
C GLN A 140 -0.65 -21.33 -8.19
N LYS A 141 0.66 -21.25 -8.09
CA LYS A 141 1.35 -21.04 -6.81
C LYS A 141 0.94 -19.71 -6.17
N LEU A 142 0.81 -19.71 -4.84
CA LEU A 142 0.57 -18.49 -4.05
C LEU A 142 1.75 -17.50 -4.20
N PHE A 143 2.96 -18.02 -4.10
CA PHE A 143 4.18 -17.27 -4.37
C PHE A 143 4.72 -17.68 -5.74
N GLN A 144 4.65 -16.77 -6.73
CA GLN A 144 5.18 -17.03 -8.07
C GLN A 144 6.72 -17.02 -8.12
N GLN A 145 7.34 -16.46 -7.07
CA GLN A 145 8.79 -16.41 -6.87
C GLN A 145 9.10 -16.26 -5.38
N GLN A 146 10.38 -16.22 -5.02
CA GLN A 146 10.81 -15.98 -3.65
C GLN A 146 10.31 -14.63 -3.14
N VAL A 147 10.04 -14.55 -1.82
CA VAL A 147 9.69 -13.28 -1.15
C VAL A 147 10.83 -12.29 -1.31
N TYR A 148 10.52 -11.07 -1.76
CA TYR A 148 11.52 -10.03 -2.03
C TYR A 148 11.03 -8.61 -1.66
N SER A 149 10.19 -8.51 -0.65
CA SER A 149 9.61 -7.25 -0.20
C SER A 149 10.65 -6.22 0.23
N ASP A 150 11.82 -6.64 0.70
CA ASP A 150 12.92 -5.71 1.01
C ASP A 150 13.38 -4.95 -0.25
N ARG A 151 13.42 -5.60 -1.41
CA ARG A 151 13.74 -4.94 -2.70
C ARG A 151 12.63 -3.96 -3.11
N TYR A 152 11.37 -4.34 -2.86
CA TYR A 152 10.24 -3.45 -3.11
C TYR A 152 10.30 -2.19 -2.23
N LEU A 153 10.58 -2.35 -0.94
CA LEU A 153 10.76 -1.19 -0.05
C LEU A 153 12.00 -0.36 -0.40
N GLN A 154 13.11 -1.00 -0.79
CA GLN A 154 14.28 -0.28 -1.31
C GLN A 154 13.92 0.54 -2.55
N PHE A 155 13.15 -0.02 -3.50
CA PHE A 155 12.65 0.75 -4.64
C PHE A 155 11.86 1.98 -4.18
N LEU A 156 10.91 1.84 -3.24
CA LEU A 156 10.14 2.97 -2.74
C LEU A 156 11.03 4.06 -2.14
N VAL A 157 11.97 3.68 -1.28
CA VAL A 157 12.74 4.66 -0.47
C VAL A 157 13.98 5.19 -1.16
N THR A 158 14.60 4.42 -2.08
CA THR A 158 15.88 4.82 -2.71
C THR A 158 15.75 5.25 -4.17
N GLU A 159 14.63 4.96 -4.82
CA GLU A 159 14.42 5.29 -6.23
C GLU A 159 13.18 6.17 -6.41
N LEU A 160 11.99 5.72 -6.00
CA LEU A 160 10.75 6.45 -6.22
C LEU A 160 10.63 7.71 -5.34
N LYS A 161 10.87 7.60 -4.04
CA LYS A 161 10.76 8.76 -3.14
C LYS A 161 11.73 9.90 -3.54
N PRO A 162 13.02 9.67 -3.79
CA PRO A 162 13.90 10.73 -4.27
C PRO A 162 13.43 11.39 -5.57
N TYR A 163 12.81 10.61 -6.47
CA TYR A 163 12.20 11.17 -7.68
C TYR A 163 11.03 12.11 -7.34
N ILE A 164 10.11 11.66 -6.46
CA ILE A 164 8.96 12.48 -6.04
C ILE A 164 9.44 13.76 -5.35
N ASP A 165 10.37 13.64 -4.41
CA ASP A 165 10.91 14.79 -3.64
C ASP A 165 11.59 15.82 -4.55
N SER A 166 12.18 15.39 -5.67
CA SER A 166 12.90 16.27 -6.61
C SER A 166 12.00 16.89 -7.68
N ASN A 167 10.86 16.26 -8.00
CA ASN A 167 10.01 16.68 -9.12
C ASN A 167 8.69 17.34 -8.70
N PHE A 168 8.33 17.24 -7.42
CA PHE A 168 7.11 17.83 -6.87
C PHE A 168 7.43 18.71 -5.67
N SER A 169 6.60 19.73 -5.44
CA SER A 169 6.74 20.61 -4.28
C SER A 169 6.20 19.91 -3.02
N VAL A 170 7.02 19.05 -2.42
CA VAL A 170 6.62 18.24 -1.24
C VAL A 170 7.56 18.46 -0.06
N TYR A 171 7.07 18.08 1.12
CA TYR A 171 7.91 17.96 2.32
C TYR A 171 8.59 16.58 2.29
N PRO A 172 9.95 16.51 2.33
CA PRO A 172 10.65 15.23 2.23
C PRO A 172 10.80 14.48 3.56
N ASP A 173 10.43 15.12 4.66
CA ASP A 173 10.61 14.61 6.01
C ASP A 173 9.58 13.53 6.40
N PRO A 174 9.89 12.68 7.42
CA PRO A 174 8.99 11.61 7.84
C PRO A 174 7.62 12.12 8.33
N ALA A 175 7.55 13.28 8.99
CA ALA A 175 6.29 13.81 9.51
C ALA A 175 5.27 14.13 8.41
N ASN A 176 5.73 14.20 7.17
CA ASN A 176 4.93 14.48 5.98
C ASN A 176 4.95 13.35 4.93
N THR A 177 5.47 12.17 5.28
CA THR A 177 5.55 11.01 4.38
C THR A 177 4.83 9.82 5.00
N PHE A 178 3.81 9.30 4.30
CA PHE A 178 2.93 8.24 4.81
C PHE A 178 2.80 7.11 3.79
N VAL A 179 2.44 5.91 4.28
CA VAL A 179 2.20 4.74 3.43
C VAL A 179 0.86 4.09 3.79
N MET A 180 0.12 3.58 2.79
CA MET A 180 -1.20 2.99 2.98
C MET A 180 -1.46 1.85 2.01
N GLY A 181 -2.23 0.87 2.45
CA GLY A 181 -2.78 -0.17 1.59
C GLY A 181 -3.71 -1.11 2.34
N SER A 182 -4.36 -2.00 1.60
CA SER A 182 -5.24 -3.02 2.17
C SER A 182 -4.70 -4.42 1.98
N SER A 183 -5.17 -5.34 2.82
CA SER A 183 -4.82 -6.75 2.71
C SER A 183 -3.30 -6.97 2.79
N MET A 184 -2.69 -7.57 1.76
CA MET A 184 -1.24 -7.64 1.60
C MET A 184 -0.60 -6.23 1.54
N GLY A 185 -1.32 -5.22 0.99
CA GLY A 185 -0.90 -3.82 1.02
C GLY A 185 -0.85 -3.25 2.44
N GLY A 186 -1.72 -3.71 3.34
CA GLY A 186 -1.64 -3.39 4.77
C GLY A 186 -0.42 -4.01 5.45
N LEU A 187 -0.09 -5.27 5.11
CA LEU A 187 1.12 -5.94 5.62
C LEU A 187 2.39 -5.20 5.21
N ILE A 188 2.53 -4.86 3.92
CA ILE A 188 3.73 -4.16 3.45
C ILE A 188 3.79 -2.72 3.97
N SER A 189 2.66 -2.06 4.25
CA SER A 189 2.62 -0.74 4.88
C SER A 189 3.15 -0.79 6.33
N MET A 190 2.69 -1.76 7.12
CA MET A 190 3.22 -2.02 8.46
C MET A 190 4.72 -2.34 8.42
N TYR A 191 5.14 -3.16 7.47
CA TYR A 191 6.53 -3.54 7.29
C TYR A 191 7.40 -2.35 6.85
N ALA A 192 6.90 -1.49 5.96
CA ALA A 192 7.58 -0.27 5.53
C ALA A 192 7.85 0.69 6.70
N LEU A 193 6.83 0.93 7.54
CA LEU A 193 6.98 1.75 8.75
C LEU A 193 8.02 1.16 9.72
N SER A 194 8.03 -0.16 9.87
CA SER A 194 8.96 -0.85 10.77
C SER A 194 10.41 -0.83 10.26
N GLN A 195 10.61 -0.96 8.93
CA GLN A 195 11.94 -1.01 8.31
C GLN A 195 12.53 0.38 8.08
N TYR A 196 11.68 1.37 7.82
CA TYR A 196 12.10 2.72 7.42
C TYR A 196 11.37 3.82 8.23
N PRO A 197 11.43 3.78 9.58
CA PRO A 197 10.80 4.81 10.41
C PRO A 197 11.40 6.21 10.19
N GLN A 198 12.63 6.28 9.68
CA GLN A 198 13.27 7.53 9.28
C GLN A 198 12.74 8.12 7.96
N VAL A 199 11.89 7.37 7.24
CA VAL A 199 11.28 7.78 5.97
C VAL A 199 9.78 8.00 6.14
N PHE A 200 9.09 7.06 6.79
CA PHE A 200 7.65 7.10 6.96
C PHE A 200 7.25 7.51 8.37
N GLY A 201 6.50 8.60 8.50
CA GLY A 201 5.96 9.07 9.77
C GLY A 201 4.67 8.35 10.18
N GLY A 202 4.09 7.55 9.29
CA GLY A 202 2.93 6.73 9.64
C GLY A 202 2.50 5.78 8.53
N ALA A 203 1.71 4.77 8.95
CA ALA A 203 1.13 3.77 8.07
C ALA A 203 -0.36 3.58 8.35
N ALA A 204 -1.16 3.36 7.30
CA ALA A 204 -2.53 2.87 7.42
C ALA A 204 -2.66 1.48 6.76
N CYS A 205 -3.11 0.53 7.54
CA CYS A 205 -3.13 -0.89 7.24
C CYS A 205 -4.57 -1.39 7.29
N LEU A 206 -5.30 -1.30 6.16
CA LEU A 206 -6.71 -1.65 6.09
C LEU A 206 -6.87 -3.14 5.84
N SER A 207 -7.81 -3.78 6.54
CA SER A 207 -8.09 -5.21 6.39
C SER A 207 -6.82 -6.03 6.26
N THR A 208 -5.85 -5.81 7.15
CA THR A 208 -4.49 -6.36 7.04
C THR A 208 -4.51 -7.88 6.98
N HIS A 209 -3.88 -8.46 5.97
CA HIS A 209 -3.90 -9.90 5.72
C HIS A 209 -2.98 -10.67 6.67
N TRP A 210 -3.29 -10.61 7.98
CA TRP A 210 -2.50 -11.25 9.02
C TRP A 210 -2.22 -12.74 8.82
N PRO A 211 -3.13 -13.56 8.21
CA PRO A 211 -2.80 -14.94 7.91
C PRO A 211 -1.60 -15.10 6.96
N GLY A 212 -1.37 -14.14 6.06
CA GLY A 212 -0.34 -14.23 5.01
C GLY A 212 -0.60 -15.33 3.98
N THR A 213 -1.61 -16.17 4.21
CA THR A 213 -2.10 -17.26 3.35
C THR A 213 -3.64 -17.29 3.40
N PHE A 214 -4.26 -18.21 2.68
CA PHE A 214 -5.72 -18.37 2.71
C PHE A 214 -6.21 -19.41 3.75
N SER A 215 -5.33 -19.86 4.66
CA SER A 215 -5.65 -20.77 5.76
C SER A 215 -5.25 -20.15 7.09
N ALA A 216 -6.12 -20.31 8.10
CA ALA A 216 -5.80 -19.95 9.49
C ALA A 216 -5.31 -21.17 10.31
N GLU A 217 -5.56 -22.40 9.83
CA GLU A 217 -5.24 -23.64 10.53
C GLU A 217 -3.73 -23.92 10.47
N ASP A 218 -3.14 -24.28 11.61
CA ASP A 218 -1.69 -24.57 11.78
C ASP A 218 -0.75 -23.53 11.13
N ASN A 219 -1.19 -22.29 11.05
CA ASN A 219 -0.49 -21.22 10.38
C ASN A 219 0.50 -20.51 11.33
N PRO A 220 1.83 -20.66 11.14
CA PRO A 220 2.83 -20.01 11.98
C PRO A 220 3.04 -18.52 11.66
N ILE A 221 2.53 -18.04 10.53
CA ILE A 221 2.85 -16.70 9.98
C ILE A 221 2.41 -15.57 10.92
N PRO A 222 1.17 -15.54 11.48
CA PRO A 222 0.76 -14.44 12.35
C PRO A 222 1.67 -14.26 13.56
N ALA A 223 2.22 -15.35 14.11
CA ALA A 223 3.15 -15.28 15.23
C ALA A 223 4.48 -14.61 14.83
N THR A 224 4.96 -14.87 13.62
CA THR A 224 6.20 -14.22 13.12
C THR A 224 5.99 -12.73 12.91
N PHE A 225 4.83 -12.31 12.38
CA PHE A 225 4.51 -10.89 12.25
C PHE A 225 4.44 -10.18 13.60
N LEU A 226 3.78 -10.77 14.59
CA LEU A 226 3.71 -10.21 15.95
C LEU A 226 5.10 -10.12 16.61
N SER A 227 5.92 -11.16 16.45
CA SER A 227 7.29 -11.17 16.97
C SER A 227 8.12 -10.06 16.32
N TYR A 228 8.01 -9.91 15.00
CA TYR A 228 8.71 -8.88 14.25
C TYR A 228 8.25 -7.47 14.67
N MET A 229 6.94 -7.23 14.73
CA MET A 229 6.38 -5.94 15.19
C MET A 229 6.87 -5.57 16.59
N ARG A 230 6.92 -6.53 17.51
CA ARG A 230 7.43 -6.31 18.88
C ARG A 230 8.86 -5.77 18.91
N GLN A 231 9.68 -6.17 17.97
CA GLN A 231 11.12 -5.86 17.94
C GLN A 231 11.43 -4.63 17.08
N HIS A 232 10.59 -4.35 16.07
CA HIS A 232 10.95 -3.41 15.01
C HIS A 232 9.97 -2.25 14.81
N LEU A 233 8.76 -2.30 15.40
CA LEU A 233 7.91 -1.11 15.34
C LEU A 233 8.65 0.06 16.01
N PRO A 234 8.63 1.26 15.43
CA PRO A 234 9.26 2.42 16.02
C PRO A 234 8.67 2.72 17.40
N ALA A 235 9.46 3.36 18.25
CA ALA A 235 8.97 3.78 19.56
C ALA A 235 7.71 4.66 19.44
N ALA A 236 6.80 4.52 20.39
CA ALA A 236 5.49 5.21 20.42
C ALA A 236 5.63 6.71 20.75
N ALA A 237 6.45 7.45 20.00
CA ALA A 237 6.72 8.86 20.23
C ALA A 237 6.36 9.78 19.06
N GLN A 238 6.44 9.30 17.84
CA GLN A 238 6.32 10.16 16.64
C GLN A 238 5.62 9.51 15.46
N HIS A 239 5.42 8.20 15.46
CA HIS A 239 4.91 7.46 14.30
C HIS A 239 3.46 7.07 14.49
N LYS A 240 2.64 7.36 13.49
CA LYS A 240 1.22 6.99 13.48
C LYS A 240 1.04 5.62 12.84
N ILE A 241 0.18 4.78 13.42
CA ILE A 241 -0.23 3.54 12.79
C ILE A 241 -1.74 3.33 12.96
N TYR A 242 -2.40 3.06 11.84
CA TYR A 242 -3.84 2.81 11.78
C TYR A 242 -4.09 1.38 11.30
N PHE A 243 -5.01 0.69 11.95
CA PHE A 243 -5.53 -0.60 11.52
C PHE A 243 -7.04 -0.55 11.40
N ASP A 244 -7.60 -1.29 10.47
CA ASP A 244 -9.02 -1.59 10.46
C ASP A 244 -9.29 -2.98 9.90
N TYR A 245 -10.53 -3.46 10.09
CA TYR A 245 -10.97 -4.74 9.58
C TYR A 245 -12.51 -4.85 9.62
N GLY A 246 -13.04 -5.68 8.72
CA GLY A 246 -14.41 -6.17 8.74
C GLY A 246 -14.51 -7.56 9.38
N ASP A 247 -15.61 -8.27 9.07
CA ASP A 247 -15.85 -9.64 9.54
C ASP A 247 -16.52 -10.54 8.49
N GLN A 248 -16.62 -10.05 7.24
CA GLN A 248 -17.20 -10.82 6.14
C GLN A 248 -16.13 -11.22 5.12
N THR A 249 -16.41 -12.26 4.36
CA THR A 249 -15.50 -12.82 3.33
C THR A 249 -14.12 -13.13 3.91
N LEU A 250 -13.03 -12.63 3.33
CA LEU A 250 -11.66 -12.86 3.81
C LEU A 250 -11.42 -12.23 5.20
N ASP A 251 -12.09 -11.10 5.50
CA ASP A 251 -12.00 -10.43 6.80
C ASP A 251 -12.55 -11.26 7.95
N ALA A 252 -13.37 -12.30 7.69
CA ALA A 252 -13.86 -13.20 8.72
C ALA A 252 -12.75 -13.88 9.54
N MET A 253 -11.54 -14.00 9.00
CA MET A 253 -10.38 -14.55 9.70
C MET A 253 -9.64 -13.53 10.57
N TYR A 254 -9.90 -12.22 10.43
CA TYR A 254 -9.06 -11.18 11.00
C TYR A 254 -9.35 -10.81 12.46
N PRO A 255 -10.59 -10.86 12.97
CA PRO A 255 -10.89 -10.42 14.33
C PRO A 255 -9.97 -11.01 15.41
N PRO A 256 -9.75 -12.34 15.49
CA PRO A 256 -8.88 -12.92 16.52
C PRO A 256 -7.40 -12.57 16.33
N LEU A 257 -6.96 -12.26 15.10
CA LEU A 257 -5.58 -11.88 14.81
C LEU A 257 -5.36 -10.40 15.12
N GLN A 258 -6.29 -9.54 14.73
CA GLN A 258 -6.22 -8.11 15.05
C GLN A 258 -6.26 -7.87 16.56
N GLN A 259 -7.06 -8.63 17.31
CA GLN A 259 -7.05 -8.56 18.79
C GLN A 259 -5.66 -8.81 19.38
N LYS A 260 -4.87 -9.74 18.82
CA LYS A 260 -3.48 -9.99 19.24
C LYS A 260 -2.57 -8.81 18.91
N VAL A 261 -2.77 -8.21 17.73
CA VAL A 261 -2.05 -6.98 17.33
C VAL A 261 -2.39 -5.84 18.30
N ASP A 262 -3.65 -5.62 18.61
CA ASP A 262 -4.10 -4.59 19.56
C ASP A 262 -3.52 -4.80 20.95
N GLN A 263 -3.45 -6.06 21.40
CA GLN A 263 -2.80 -6.40 22.66
C GLN A 263 -1.31 -6.04 22.62
N LEU A 264 -0.62 -6.32 21.50
CA LEU A 264 0.77 -5.95 21.30
C LEU A 264 0.94 -4.42 21.32
N MET A 265 0.09 -3.66 20.63
CA MET A 265 0.17 -2.20 20.58
C MET A 265 0.02 -1.59 22.00
N ARG A 266 -0.90 -2.13 22.83
CA ARG A 266 -1.01 -1.73 24.25
C ARG A 266 0.25 -2.06 25.05
N GLN A 267 0.86 -3.24 24.84
CA GLN A 267 2.13 -3.62 25.49
C GLN A 267 3.27 -2.71 25.08
N LEU A 268 3.31 -2.25 23.84
CA LEU A 268 4.27 -1.28 23.31
C LEU A 268 3.93 0.16 23.75
N LYS A 269 2.83 0.37 24.49
CA LYS A 269 2.38 1.67 25.04
C LYS A 269 2.12 2.74 23.96
N TYR A 270 1.61 2.34 22.79
CA TYR A 270 1.18 3.30 21.80
C TYR A 270 -0.04 4.08 22.31
N PRO A 271 0.01 5.43 22.35
CA PRO A 271 -1.14 6.23 22.76
C PRO A 271 -2.18 6.30 21.61
N GLU A 272 -3.44 6.54 21.95
CA GLU A 272 -4.55 6.64 21.00
C GLU A 272 -4.35 7.76 19.95
N THR A 273 -3.52 8.74 20.23
CA THR A 273 -3.13 9.79 19.28
C THR A 273 -2.20 9.30 18.18
N LEU A 274 -1.49 8.18 18.39
CA LEU A 274 -0.52 7.60 17.45
C LEU A 274 -0.92 6.20 16.97
N TRP A 275 -1.90 5.57 17.61
CA TRP A 275 -2.42 4.27 17.18
C TRP A 275 -3.94 4.23 17.29
N GLN A 276 -4.58 3.76 16.22
CA GLN A 276 -6.01 3.45 16.20
C GLN A 276 -6.26 2.10 15.53
N THR A 277 -7.21 1.35 16.06
CA THR A 277 -7.80 0.18 15.39
C THR A 277 -9.32 0.38 15.33
N ARG A 278 -9.92 0.15 14.14
CA ARG A 278 -11.34 0.27 13.90
C ARG A 278 -11.93 -1.03 13.40
N PHE A 279 -13.01 -1.49 14.04
CA PHE A 279 -13.79 -2.62 13.57
C PHE A 279 -15.05 -2.13 12.85
N PHE A 280 -15.33 -2.71 11.68
CA PHE A 280 -16.48 -2.40 10.86
C PHE A 280 -17.34 -3.66 10.68
N PRO A 281 -18.29 -3.94 11.59
CA PRO A 281 -19.10 -5.14 11.53
C PRO A 281 -19.94 -5.19 10.27
N GLY A 282 -20.07 -6.40 9.68
CA GLY A 282 -20.83 -6.64 8.46
C GLY A 282 -20.15 -6.20 7.19
N THR A 283 -18.92 -5.68 7.24
CA THR A 283 -18.19 -5.27 6.03
C THR A 283 -17.27 -6.38 5.51
N ASP A 284 -17.15 -6.44 4.20
CA ASP A 284 -16.37 -7.44 3.48
C ASP A 284 -14.97 -6.94 3.08
N HIS A 285 -14.20 -7.83 2.45
CA HIS A 285 -12.85 -7.57 1.97
C HIS A 285 -12.89 -7.03 0.53
N SER A 286 -13.27 -5.77 0.36
CA SER A 286 -13.42 -5.18 -0.97
C SER A 286 -13.06 -3.69 -1.04
N GLU A 287 -12.72 -3.23 -2.24
CA GLU A 287 -12.47 -1.81 -2.52
C GLU A 287 -13.71 -0.95 -2.21
N ALA A 288 -14.90 -1.47 -2.46
CA ALA A 288 -16.17 -0.80 -2.12
C ALA A 288 -16.30 -0.58 -0.61
N ALA A 289 -15.94 -1.58 0.21
CA ALA A 289 -15.96 -1.44 1.66
C ALA A 289 -14.88 -0.47 2.16
N TRP A 290 -13.67 -0.50 1.58
CA TRP A 290 -12.59 0.42 1.97
C TRP A 290 -12.88 1.86 1.56
N SER A 291 -13.48 2.09 0.39
CA SER A 291 -13.85 3.44 -0.08
C SER A 291 -14.79 4.16 0.88
N GLN A 292 -15.74 3.45 1.48
CA GLN A 292 -16.72 4.02 2.42
C GLN A 292 -16.08 4.56 3.71
N ARG A 293 -14.94 4.03 4.12
CA ARG A 293 -14.24 4.37 5.36
C ARG A 293 -12.87 5.04 5.16
N LEU A 294 -12.46 5.29 3.91
CA LEU A 294 -11.16 5.86 3.55
C LEU A 294 -10.88 7.20 4.22
N HIS A 295 -11.91 8.02 4.46
CA HIS A 295 -11.77 9.29 5.15
C HIS A 295 -11.15 9.15 6.54
N ILE A 296 -11.39 8.06 7.25
CA ILE A 296 -10.92 7.84 8.63
C ILE A 296 -9.39 7.74 8.72
N PRO A 297 -8.72 6.81 7.99
CA PRO A 297 -7.26 6.75 7.99
C PRO A 297 -6.60 7.99 7.38
N LEU A 298 -7.23 8.66 6.41
CA LEU A 298 -6.72 9.91 5.86
C LEU A 298 -6.73 11.03 6.91
N GLU A 299 -7.85 11.25 7.61
CA GLU A 299 -7.94 12.22 8.71
C GLU A 299 -6.95 11.87 9.84
N PHE A 300 -6.75 10.59 10.16
CA PHE A 300 -5.82 10.18 11.19
C PHE A 300 -4.35 10.47 10.81
N LEU A 301 -3.92 10.08 9.61
CA LEU A 301 -2.53 10.26 9.18
C LEU A 301 -2.21 11.74 8.90
N LEU A 302 -3.10 12.41 8.19
CA LEU A 302 -2.90 13.71 7.56
C LEU A 302 -3.60 14.87 8.32
N ALA A 303 -3.97 14.66 9.59
CA ALA A 303 -4.55 15.75 10.39
C ALA A 303 -3.77 17.06 10.19
N PRO A 304 -4.45 18.21 10.11
CA PRO A 304 -3.77 19.51 10.07
C PRO A 304 -2.78 19.64 11.24
N GLU A 305 -1.66 20.30 11.01
CA GLU A 305 -0.76 20.64 12.11
C GLU A 305 -1.52 21.50 13.12
N ALA A 306 -1.37 21.18 14.41
CA ALA A 306 -1.92 22.05 15.43
C ALA A 306 -1.29 23.42 15.26
N VAL A 307 -2.11 24.44 14.99
CA VAL A 307 -1.64 25.82 15.02
C VAL A 307 -1.22 26.07 16.46
N THR A 308 0.08 26.02 16.71
CA THR A 308 0.63 26.44 18.00
C THR A 308 0.37 27.96 18.09
N PRO A 309 -0.36 28.43 19.10
CA PRO A 309 -0.70 29.83 19.26
C PRO A 309 0.55 30.69 19.50
#